data_0f2e296b683c244130d77cfd5e5614b1
#
_entry.id   0f2e296b683c244130d77cfd5e5614b1
#
_cell.length_a   1.000
_cell.length_b   1.000
_cell.length_c   1.000
_cell.angle_alpha   90.00
_cell.angle_beta   90.00
_cell.angle_gamma   90.00
#
_symmetry.space_group_name_H-M   'P 1'
#
loop_
_entity.id
_entity.type
_entity.pdbx_description
1 polymer ?
#
loop_
_entity_poly.entity_id
_entity_poly.type
_entity_poly.pdbx_seq_one_letter_code
_entity_poly.pdbx_strand_id
1 'polypeptide(L)' 'MKILVVDDGQLAINSLVRILCRVAPDCDYISAMTTEDALTWMRQGPMDAAFLNLEMPGMNGLGLARMIQKLQPRCNI' A
#
# COMPACT_ATOMS: atom_id res chain seq x y z
N MET A 1 0.42 -6.48 12.55
CA MET A 1 0.36 -5.22 11.81
C MET A 1 0.27 -5.52 10.33
N LYS A 2 -0.67 -4.91 9.64
CA LYS A 2 -0.86 -5.09 8.19
C LYS A 2 -0.35 -3.87 7.45
N ILE A 3 0.46 -4.11 6.42
CA ILE A 3 1.07 -3.06 5.61
C ILE A 3 0.74 -3.29 4.15
N LEU A 4 0.15 -2.28 3.52
CA LEU A 4 -0.17 -2.30 2.10
C LEU A 4 0.98 -1.66 1.31
N VAL A 5 1.40 -2.33 0.24
CA VAL A 5 2.43 -1.83 -0.68
C VAL A 5 1.81 -1.70 -2.05
N VAL A 6 1.76 -0.49 -2.58
CA VAL A 6 1.13 -0.20 -3.86
C VAL A 6 2.17 0.32 -4.85
N ASP A 7 2.38 -0.43 -5.92
CA ASP A 7 3.30 -0.07 -7.00
C ASP A 7 2.88 -0.85 -8.25
N ASP A 8 3.05 -0.26 -9.42
CA ASP A 8 2.74 -0.93 -10.69
C ASP A 8 3.89 -1.84 -11.17
N GLY A 9 5.02 -1.83 -10.49
CA GLY A 9 6.17 -2.67 -10.82
C GLY A 9 6.34 -3.82 -9.84
N GLN A 10 6.23 -5.07 -10.33
CA GLN A 10 6.38 -6.24 -9.47
C GLN A 10 7.76 -6.31 -8.83
N LEU A 11 8.81 -5.95 -9.56
CA LEU A 11 10.18 -5.95 -9.03
C LEU A 11 10.35 -4.93 -7.92
N ALA A 12 9.73 -3.75 -8.06
CA ALA A 12 9.77 -2.73 -7.03
C ALA A 12 9.06 -3.19 -5.76
N ILE A 13 7.90 -3.83 -5.90
CA ILE A 13 7.17 -4.43 -4.77
C ILE A 13 8.06 -5.47 -4.07
N ASN A 14 8.64 -6.38 -4.83
CA ASN A 14 9.46 -7.46 -4.27
C ASN A 14 10.67 -6.90 -3.50
N SER A 15 11.33 -5.90 -4.06
CA SER A 15 12.49 -5.26 -3.42
C SER A 15 12.12 -4.57 -2.12
N LEU A 16 11.02 -3.81 -2.13
CA LEU A 16 10.56 -3.10 -0.93
C LEU A 16 10.11 -4.06 0.16
N VAL A 17 9.30 -5.06 -0.19
CA VAL A 17 8.83 -6.05 0.78
C VAL A 17 10.00 -6.81 1.39
N ARG A 18 11.03 -7.13 0.61
CA ARG A 18 12.23 -7.79 1.12
C ARG A 18 12.92 -6.95 2.18
N ILE A 19 13.06 -5.64 1.93
CA ILE A 19 13.67 -4.72 2.89
C ILE A 19 12.79 -4.61 4.15
N LEU A 20 11.50 -4.44 3.96
CA LEU A 20 10.56 -4.30 5.09
C LEU A 20 10.52 -5.55 5.95
N CYS A 21 10.60 -6.73 5.35
CA CYS A 21 10.63 -7.98 6.10
C CYS A 21 11.88 -8.13 6.97
N ARG A 22 12.99 -7.49 6.61
CA ARG A 22 14.19 -7.48 7.45
C ARG A 22 14.02 -6.57 8.67
N VAL A 23 13.31 -5.48 8.49
CA VAL A 23 13.11 -4.48 9.55
C VAL A 23 11.93 -4.86 10.45
N ALA A 24 10.87 -5.38 9.86
CA ALA A 24 9.64 -5.73 10.58
C ALA A 24 9.13 -7.11 10.12
N PRO A 25 9.77 -8.20 10.56
CA PRO A 25 9.43 -9.54 10.07
C PRO A 25 8.06 -10.05 10.52
N ASP A 26 7.50 -9.48 11.58
CA ASP A 26 6.22 -9.91 12.14
C ASP A 26 5.01 -9.23 11.51
N CYS A 27 5.21 -8.38 10.51
CA CYS A 27 4.13 -7.71 9.81
C CYS A 27 3.62 -8.55 8.64
N ASP A 28 2.33 -8.41 8.34
CA ASP A 28 1.73 -8.97 7.13
C ASP A 28 1.81 -7.93 6.02
N TYR A 29 2.40 -8.31 4.91
CA TYR A 29 2.58 -7.41 3.75
C TYR A 29 1.61 -7.82 2.66
N ILE A 30 0.80 -6.86 2.22
CA ILE A 30 -0.18 -7.04 1.15
C ILE A 30 0.21 -6.11 0.02
N SER A 31 0.25 -6.62 -1.20
CA SER A 31 0.63 -5.82 -2.36
C SER A 31 -0.55 -5.60 -3.29
N ALA A 32 -0.54 -4.45 -3.94
CA ALA A 32 -1.49 -4.10 -4.98
C ALA A 32 -0.74 -3.40 -6.11
N MET A 33 -1.06 -3.74 -7.35
CA MET A 33 -0.42 -3.17 -8.52
C MET A 33 -1.25 -2.09 -9.19
N THR A 34 -2.48 -1.90 -8.74
CA THR A 34 -3.39 -0.89 -9.26
C THR A 34 -4.06 -0.16 -8.11
N THR A 35 -4.57 1.05 -8.39
CA THR A 35 -5.33 1.81 -7.41
C THR A 35 -6.61 1.07 -7.02
N GLU A 36 -7.23 0.40 -7.97
CA GLU A 36 -8.46 -0.36 -7.74
C GLU A 36 -8.23 -1.51 -6.76
N ASP A 37 -7.16 -2.27 -6.95
CA ASP A 37 -6.80 -3.35 -6.03
C ASP A 37 -6.48 -2.80 -4.64
N ALA A 38 -5.75 -1.70 -4.57
CA ALA A 38 -5.43 -1.06 -3.30
C ALA A 38 -6.70 -0.69 -2.53
N LEU A 39 -7.66 -0.07 -3.20
CA LEU A 39 -8.93 0.31 -2.57
C LEU A 39 -9.77 -0.89 -2.17
N THR A 40 -9.72 -1.97 -2.95
CA THR A 40 -10.39 -3.22 -2.61
C THR A 40 -9.84 -3.78 -1.30
N TRP A 41 -8.53 -3.82 -1.15
CA TRP A 41 -7.91 -4.26 0.11
C TRP A 41 -8.28 -3.37 1.27
N MET A 42 -8.29 -2.05 1.05
CA MET A 42 -8.64 -1.09 2.11
C MET A 42 -10.08 -1.26 2.59
N ARG A 43 -11.00 -1.68 1.72
CA ARG A 43 -12.39 -1.93 2.08
C ARG A 43 -12.59 -3.25 2.82
N GLN A 44 -11.67 -4.19 2.67
CA GLN A 44 -11.78 -5.51 3.31
C GLN A 44 -11.35 -5.52 4.77
N GLY A 45 -10.54 -4.57 5.19
CA GLY A 45 -10.08 -4.52 6.57
C GLY A 45 -9.09 -3.40 6.82
N PRO A 46 -8.74 -3.18 8.10
CA PRO A 46 -7.82 -2.11 8.46
C PRO A 46 -6.40 -2.40 8.02
N MET A 47 -5.70 -1.34 7.60
CA MET A 47 -4.27 -1.35 7.32
C MET A 47 -3.60 -0.40 8.30
N ASP A 48 -2.44 -0.81 8.84
CA ASP A 48 -1.71 0.04 9.77
C ASP A 48 -0.84 1.06 9.04
N ALA A 49 -0.34 0.70 7.87
CA ALA A 49 0.48 1.58 7.06
C ALA A 49 0.30 1.25 5.58
N ALA A 50 0.62 2.21 4.73
CA ALA A 50 0.62 2.03 3.28
C ALA A 50 1.82 2.73 2.66
N PHE A 51 2.53 2.02 1.79
CA PHE A 51 3.60 2.56 0.96
C PHE A 51 3.06 2.71 -0.45
N LEU A 52 3.04 3.92 -0.98
CA LEU A 52 2.42 4.22 -2.25
C LEU A 52 3.44 4.74 -3.26
N ASN A 53 3.41 4.22 -4.48
CA ASN A 53 4.11 4.83 -5.59
C ASN A 53 3.35 6.11 -5.97
N LEU A 54 4.08 7.23 -6.08
CA LEU A 54 3.48 8.52 -6.42
C LEU A 54 3.06 8.63 -7.88
N GLU A 55 3.62 7.80 -8.75
CA GLU A 55 3.35 7.84 -10.19
C GLU A 55 2.82 6.48 -10.65
N MET A 56 1.52 6.40 -10.86
CA MET A 56 0.87 5.19 -11.37
C MET A 56 -0.14 5.56 -12.44
N PRO A 57 -0.35 4.68 -13.44
CA PRO A 57 -1.38 4.91 -14.45
C PRO A 57 -2.77 5.08 -13.83
N GLY A 58 -3.53 6.01 -14.34
CA GLY A 58 -4.92 6.23 -13.95
C GLY A 58 -5.10 7.20 -12.79
N MET A 59 -4.50 6.93 -11.65
CA MET A 59 -4.59 7.79 -10.47
C MET A 59 -3.20 7.95 -9.87
N ASN A 60 -2.79 9.17 -9.59
CA ASN A 60 -1.49 9.39 -8.97
C ASN A 60 -1.52 9.01 -7.48
N GLY A 61 -0.34 8.81 -6.90
CA GLY A 61 -0.22 8.37 -5.52
C GLY A 61 -0.81 9.35 -4.51
N LEU A 62 -0.80 10.66 -4.81
CA LEU A 62 -1.41 11.64 -3.91
C LEU A 62 -2.93 11.51 -3.86
N GLY A 63 -3.56 11.26 -5.00
CA GLY A 63 -4.99 10.99 -5.07
C GLY A 63 -5.39 9.75 -4.29
N LEU A 64 -4.61 8.67 -4.46
CA LEU A 64 -4.83 7.44 -3.72
C LEU A 64 -4.63 7.66 -2.21
N ALA A 65 -3.59 8.39 -1.82
CA ALA A 65 -3.34 8.70 -0.41
C ALA A 65 -4.52 9.41 0.24
N ARG A 66 -5.11 10.38 -0.47
CA ARG A 66 -6.29 11.09 0.02
C ARG A 66 -7.49 10.17 0.21
N MET A 67 -7.70 9.24 -0.71
CA MET A 67 -8.79 8.27 -0.60
C MET A 67 -8.56 7.31 0.58
N ILE A 68 -7.34 6.84 0.77
CA ILE A 68 -6.99 5.99 1.91
C ILE A 68 -7.22 6.74 3.21
N GLN A 69 -6.83 7.99 3.31
CA GLN A 69 -7.04 8.79 4.51
C GLN A 69 -8.52 8.96 4.85
N LYS A 70 -9.38 9.07 3.83
CA LYS A 70 -10.83 9.13 4.05
C LYS A 70 -11.41 7.80 4.52
N LEU A 71 -10.94 6.70 3.93
CA LEU A 71 -11.43 5.36 4.28
C LEU A 71 -10.88 4.90 5.63
N GLN A 72 -9.61 5.18 5.90
CA GLN A 72 -8.92 4.73 7.11
C GLN A 72 -8.02 5.85 7.65
N PRO A 73 -8.58 6.80 8.42
CA PRO A 73 -7.82 7.94 8.92
C PRO A 73 -6.62 7.57 9.80
N ARG A 74 -6.62 6.37 10.37
CA ARG A 74 -5.52 5.90 11.24
C ARG A 74 -4.41 5.18 10.50
N CYS A 75 -4.56 4.93 9.20
CA CYS A 75 -3.51 4.32 8.40
C CYS A 75 -2.38 5.33 8.17
N ASN A 76 -1.16 4.95 8.50
CA ASN A 76 0.02 5.76 8.22
C ASN A 76 0.44 5.58 6.76
N ILE A 77 0.63 6.67 6.07
CA ILE A 77 1.00 6.64 4.64
C ILE A 77 2.42 7.13 4.46
#